data_ca48f11c3a6d48f46bf22d296f464cba
#
_entry.id   ca48f11c3a6d48f46bf22d296f464cba
#
_cell.length_a   1.000
_cell.length_b   1.000
_cell.length_c   1.000
_cell.angle_alpha   90.00
_cell.angle_beta   90.00
_cell.angle_gamma   90.00
#
_symmetry.space_group_name_H-M   'P 1'
#
loop_
_entity.id
_entity.type
_entity.pdbx_description
1 polymer ?
#
loop_
_entity_poly.entity_id
_entity_poly.type
_entity_poly.pdbx_seq_one_letter_code
_entity_poly.pdbx_strand_id
1 'polypeptide(L)'
;MKFYHNNGYFLAKKCIKTKLLNRIESEIKNLFREDFFTLYKRDFNSFLGKANISQYLLSINELTTHPPLVKILKKLGLNNPVINTRPLVSYSHKDLSKNDMYWKVPAHQDWPSMQGSIDGVTVWIPLVELDESMGYLEVIPKSHLQGALKQKDNTVLDESSFNVEDFVPIIMNRGDVLIFNTFLIHRSGHNASDKVRLTAHLRYDNADEASFIQRNYPHHRIDKRADGIAYPNLDTKQLVNKLFVESK
;
A
#
# COMPACT_ATOMS: atom_id res chain seq x y z
N MET A 1 10.05 -12.66 11.17
CA MET A 1 9.04 -13.63 10.65
C MET A 1 7.87 -13.76 11.60
N LYS A 2 8.04 -14.33 12.80
CA LYS A 2 6.92 -14.51 13.77
C LYS A 2 6.06 -13.27 14.02
N PHE A 3 6.68 -12.07 14.11
CA PHE A 3 5.93 -10.83 14.29
C PHE A 3 5.02 -10.52 13.08
N TYR A 4 5.54 -10.65 11.84
CA TYR A 4 4.76 -10.43 10.61
C TYR A 4 3.58 -11.40 10.51
N HIS A 5 3.82 -12.69 10.72
CA HIS A 5 2.75 -13.71 10.69
C HIS A 5 1.65 -13.43 11.71
N ASN A 6 2.02 -12.97 12.90
CA ASN A 6 1.04 -12.70 13.96
C ASN A 6 0.27 -11.39 13.74
N ASN A 7 0.92 -10.35 13.22
CA ASN A 7 0.36 -9.01 13.18
C ASN A 7 -0.04 -8.54 11.76
N GLY A 8 0.41 -9.24 10.72
CA GLY A 8 0.09 -8.92 9.32
C GLY A 8 0.95 -7.81 8.73
N TYR A 9 1.92 -7.26 9.47
CA TYR A 9 2.83 -6.23 8.97
C TYR A 9 4.24 -6.39 9.52
N PHE A 10 5.20 -5.76 8.83
CA PHE A 10 6.61 -5.70 9.22
C PHE A 10 7.19 -4.32 8.87
N LEU A 11 7.84 -3.68 9.83
CA LEU A 11 8.53 -2.41 9.64
C LEU A 11 10.03 -2.65 9.49
N ALA A 12 10.54 -2.47 8.28
CA ALA A 12 11.96 -2.53 7.95
C ALA A 12 12.60 -1.17 8.11
N LYS A 13 13.44 -1.00 9.12
CA LYS A 13 14.15 0.26 9.39
C LYS A 13 15.31 0.45 8.40
N LYS A 14 15.49 1.69 7.92
CA LYS A 14 16.62 2.14 7.06
C LYS A 14 16.80 1.23 5.81
N CYS A 15 15.69 0.76 5.24
CA CYS A 15 15.70 -0.15 4.09
C CYS A 15 16.13 0.56 2.80
N ILE A 16 15.68 1.80 2.59
CA ILE A 16 15.98 2.59 1.39
C ILE A 16 17.04 3.64 1.71
N LYS A 17 18.09 3.69 0.89
CA LYS A 17 19.16 4.68 1.06
C LYS A 17 18.68 6.09 0.75
N THR A 18 19.06 7.07 1.56
CA THR A 18 18.73 8.49 1.39
C THR A 18 19.06 9.03 0.00
N LYS A 19 20.16 8.57 -0.62
CA LYS A 19 20.56 8.97 -1.98
C LYS A 19 19.47 8.69 -3.02
N LEU A 20 18.83 7.51 -2.96
CA LEU A 20 17.72 7.16 -3.87
C LEU A 20 16.49 8.04 -3.59
N LEU A 21 16.13 8.20 -2.34
CA LEU A 21 14.99 9.04 -1.95
C LEU A 21 15.18 10.50 -2.34
N ASN A 22 16.39 11.07 -2.17
CA ASN A 22 16.70 12.44 -2.60
C ASN A 22 16.56 12.59 -4.12
N ARG A 23 17.01 11.60 -4.89
CA ARG A 23 16.82 11.59 -6.35
C ARG A 23 15.34 11.58 -6.72
N ILE A 24 14.55 10.68 -6.12
CA ILE A 24 13.10 10.59 -6.38
C ILE A 24 12.42 11.92 -6.06
N GLU A 25 12.68 12.48 -4.89
CA GLU A 25 12.09 13.75 -4.46
C GLU A 25 12.45 14.91 -5.42
N SER A 26 13.72 14.97 -5.84
CA SER A 26 14.20 15.98 -6.81
C SER A 26 13.53 15.81 -8.16
N GLU A 27 13.42 14.58 -8.69
CA GLU A 27 12.76 14.32 -9.99
C GLU A 27 11.27 14.69 -9.94
N ILE A 28 10.57 14.39 -8.83
CA ILE A 28 9.17 14.81 -8.65
C ILE A 28 9.06 16.33 -8.59
N LYS A 29 9.89 17.02 -7.81
CA LYS A 29 9.90 18.49 -7.74
C LYS A 29 10.17 19.12 -9.11
N ASN A 30 11.13 18.57 -9.86
CA ASN A 30 11.45 19.04 -11.20
C ASN A 30 10.29 18.83 -12.20
N LEU A 31 9.54 17.72 -12.04
CA LEU A 31 8.35 17.46 -12.86
C LEU A 31 7.26 18.51 -12.60
N PHE A 32 7.05 18.89 -11.34
CA PHE A 32 6.05 19.90 -11.00
C PHE A 32 6.49 21.32 -11.37
N ARG A 33 7.78 21.66 -11.22
CA ARG A 33 8.39 22.98 -11.50
C ARG A 33 7.87 24.13 -10.64
N GLU A 34 7.00 23.86 -9.69
CA GLU A 34 6.39 24.82 -8.78
C GLU A 34 5.91 24.11 -7.52
N ASP A 35 5.44 24.85 -6.56
CA ASP A 35 4.84 24.28 -5.34
C ASP A 35 3.58 23.47 -5.68
N PHE A 36 3.48 22.27 -5.12
CA PHE A 36 2.38 21.33 -5.40
C PHE A 36 1.02 21.91 -5.10
N PHE A 37 0.90 22.64 -3.99
CA PHE A 37 -0.37 23.15 -3.53
C PHE A 37 -0.80 24.38 -4.33
N THR A 38 0.15 25.21 -4.73
CA THR A 38 -0.08 26.34 -5.65
C THR A 38 -0.63 25.82 -6.97
N LEU A 39 0.01 24.80 -7.55
CA LEU A 39 -0.49 24.19 -8.79
C LEU A 39 -1.87 23.57 -8.61
N TYR A 40 -2.09 22.83 -7.51
CA TYR A 40 -3.39 22.23 -7.20
C TYR A 40 -4.53 23.25 -7.19
N LYS A 41 -4.33 24.38 -6.53
CA LYS A 41 -5.35 25.44 -6.46
C LYS A 41 -5.59 26.13 -7.79
N ARG A 42 -4.52 26.38 -8.55
CA ARG A 42 -4.56 27.09 -9.81
C ARG A 42 -5.08 26.23 -10.96
N ASP A 43 -4.62 25.01 -11.07
CA ASP A 43 -4.91 24.10 -12.19
C ASP A 43 -4.86 22.65 -11.72
N PHE A 44 -6.01 22.16 -11.25
CA PHE A 44 -6.16 20.79 -10.74
C PHE A 44 -5.86 19.72 -11.81
N ASN A 45 -6.22 19.96 -13.07
CA ASN A 45 -5.97 19.00 -14.13
C ASN A 45 -4.46 18.83 -14.41
N SER A 46 -3.72 19.94 -14.47
CA SER A 46 -2.25 19.89 -14.58
C SER A 46 -1.61 19.24 -13.37
N PHE A 47 -2.10 19.52 -12.16
CA PHE A 47 -1.65 18.84 -10.95
C PHE A 47 -1.88 17.32 -11.05
N LEU A 48 -3.08 16.91 -11.39
CA LEU A 48 -3.44 15.49 -11.51
C LEU A 48 -2.61 14.78 -12.60
N GLY A 49 -2.39 15.42 -13.74
CA GLY A 49 -1.54 14.90 -14.81
C GLY A 49 -0.10 14.67 -14.34
N LYS A 50 0.49 15.64 -13.64
CA LYS A 50 1.86 15.51 -13.07
C LYS A 50 1.93 14.48 -11.95
N ALA A 51 0.93 14.43 -11.06
CA ALA A 51 0.84 13.41 -10.02
C ALA A 51 0.75 12.00 -10.63
N ASN A 52 -0.05 11.83 -11.69
CA ASN A 52 -0.17 10.55 -12.38
C ASN A 52 1.13 10.14 -13.10
N ILE A 53 1.79 11.05 -13.81
CA ILE A 53 3.02 10.70 -14.54
C ILE A 53 4.20 10.45 -13.59
N SER A 54 4.22 11.04 -12.40
CA SER A 54 5.29 10.82 -11.42
C SER A 54 5.45 9.35 -11.00
N GLN A 55 4.37 8.56 -11.08
CA GLN A 55 4.38 7.12 -10.77
C GLN A 55 5.22 6.30 -11.77
N TYR A 56 5.50 6.86 -12.95
CA TYR A 56 6.26 6.22 -14.02
C TYR A 56 7.72 6.67 -14.09
N LEU A 57 8.18 7.56 -13.18
CA LEU A 57 9.59 7.92 -13.09
C LEU A 57 10.43 6.66 -12.86
N LEU A 58 11.57 6.57 -13.56
CA LEU A 58 12.46 5.41 -13.45
C LEU A 58 12.95 5.21 -12.01
N SER A 59 13.22 6.29 -11.29
CA SER A 59 13.62 6.22 -9.88
C SER A 59 12.55 5.66 -8.94
N ILE A 60 11.27 5.93 -9.20
CA ILE A 60 10.14 5.31 -8.50
C ILE A 60 10.08 3.81 -8.83
N ASN A 61 10.26 3.45 -10.10
CA ASN A 61 10.24 2.04 -10.51
C ASN A 61 11.47 1.27 -9.99
N GLU A 62 12.61 1.92 -9.76
CA GLU A 62 13.79 1.32 -9.13
C GLU A 62 13.50 0.81 -7.70
N LEU A 63 12.54 1.41 -6.99
CA LEU A 63 12.10 0.91 -5.68
C LEU A 63 11.54 -0.51 -5.76
N THR A 64 10.88 -0.87 -6.88
CA THR A 64 10.22 -2.20 -7.02
C THR A 64 11.21 -3.35 -7.05
N THR A 65 12.42 -3.10 -7.49
CA THR A 65 13.48 -4.12 -7.58
C THR A 65 14.63 -3.85 -6.61
N HIS A 66 14.43 -2.93 -5.65
CA HIS A 66 15.47 -2.56 -4.69
C HIS A 66 15.97 -3.77 -3.90
N PRO A 67 17.28 -4.16 -4.00
CA PRO A 67 17.73 -5.44 -3.48
C PRO A 67 17.48 -5.68 -1.99
N PRO A 68 17.66 -4.70 -1.07
CA PRO A 68 17.29 -4.86 0.34
C PRO A 68 15.80 -5.18 0.52
N LEU A 69 14.89 -4.53 -0.21
CA LEU A 69 13.47 -4.78 -0.16
C LEU A 69 13.14 -6.18 -0.64
N VAL A 70 13.63 -6.57 -1.83
CA VAL A 70 13.40 -7.92 -2.39
C VAL A 70 13.89 -9.01 -1.43
N LYS A 71 15.04 -8.79 -0.77
CA LYS A 71 15.55 -9.72 0.25
C LYS A 71 14.60 -9.87 1.45
N ILE A 72 13.95 -8.76 1.86
CA ILE A 72 12.97 -8.80 2.95
C ILE A 72 11.70 -9.53 2.49
N LEU A 73 11.17 -9.25 1.29
CA LEU A 73 10.00 -9.94 0.73
C LEU A 73 10.19 -11.46 0.76
N LYS A 74 11.34 -11.95 0.29
CA LYS A 74 11.69 -13.37 0.35
C LYS A 74 11.76 -13.92 1.78
N LYS A 75 12.31 -13.16 2.72
CA LYS A 75 12.32 -13.55 4.14
C LYS A 75 10.92 -13.59 4.76
N LEU A 76 9.98 -12.79 4.28
CA LEU A 76 8.59 -12.80 4.74
C LEU A 76 7.75 -13.93 4.12
N GLY A 77 8.31 -14.70 3.18
CA GLY A 77 7.66 -15.87 2.60
C GLY A 77 7.36 -15.76 1.10
N LEU A 78 7.52 -14.59 0.48
CA LEU A 78 7.34 -14.47 -0.97
C LEU A 78 8.56 -15.06 -1.67
N ASN A 79 8.57 -16.37 -1.90
CA ASN A 79 9.73 -17.08 -2.48
C ASN A 79 10.00 -16.62 -3.91
N ASN A 80 8.95 -16.35 -4.68
CA ASN A 80 9.02 -15.88 -6.05
C ASN A 80 8.15 -14.58 -6.19
N PRO A 81 8.64 -13.42 -5.67
CA PRO A 81 7.87 -12.19 -5.69
C PRO A 81 7.74 -11.65 -7.11
N VAL A 82 6.52 -11.34 -7.52
CA VAL A 82 6.20 -10.69 -8.78
C VAL A 82 5.51 -9.36 -8.51
N ILE A 83 5.74 -8.38 -9.39
CA ILE A 83 5.09 -7.07 -9.27
C ILE A 83 3.64 -7.20 -9.71
N ASN A 84 2.70 -6.86 -8.80
CA ASN A 84 1.28 -6.92 -9.11
C ASN A 84 0.85 -5.72 -9.98
N THR A 85 1.17 -4.50 -9.54
CA THR A 85 0.81 -3.27 -10.27
C THR A 85 1.99 -2.31 -10.33
N ARG A 86 1.91 -1.31 -11.22
CA ARG A 86 2.86 -0.18 -11.16
C ARG A 86 2.88 0.44 -9.77
N PRO A 87 3.98 1.09 -9.37
CA PRO A 87 4.00 1.91 -8.17
C PRO A 87 2.88 2.96 -8.19
N LEU A 88 2.34 3.26 -7.03
CA LEU A 88 1.45 4.40 -6.82
C LEU A 88 2.20 5.46 -6.01
N VAL A 89 2.16 6.71 -6.42
CA VAL A 89 2.66 7.84 -5.64
C VAL A 89 1.47 8.64 -5.11
N SER A 90 1.37 8.75 -3.79
CA SER A 90 0.28 9.47 -3.12
C SER A 90 0.76 10.80 -2.58
N TYR A 91 -0.06 11.80 -2.75
CA TYR A 91 0.12 13.18 -2.27
C TYR A 91 -0.97 13.46 -1.25
N SER A 92 -0.61 13.78 -0.01
CA SER A 92 -1.59 14.11 1.04
C SER A 92 -1.26 15.45 1.66
N HIS A 93 -2.26 16.29 1.82
CA HIS A 93 -2.17 17.60 2.45
C HIS A 93 -3.48 17.90 3.16
N LYS A 94 -3.47 18.72 4.22
CA LYS A 94 -4.70 19.04 4.99
C LYS A 94 -5.86 19.54 4.14
N ASP A 95 -5.56 20.32 3.11
CA ASP A 95 -6.59 20.88 2.22
C ASP A 95 -7.02 19.90 1.12
N LEU A 96 -6.16 18.94 0.76
CA LEU A 96 -6.50 17.86 -0.18
C LEU A 96 -7.37 16.79 0.48
N SER A 97 -7.22 16.57 1.77
CA SER A 97 -7.93 15.50 2.50
C SER A 97 -9.41 15.78 2.78
N LYS A 98 -9.90 16.97 2.45
CA LYS A 98 -11.30 17.35 2.76
C LYS A 98 -12.31 16.86 1.74
N ASN A 99 -11.92 16.66 0.48
CA ASN A 99 -12.86 16.52 -0.63
C ASN A 99 -12.65 15.31 -1.54
N ASP A 100 -11.60 14.47 -1.33
CA ASP A 100 -11.29 13.41 -2.29
C ASP A 100 -10.66 12.18 -1.63
N MET A 101 -11.17 11.02 -1.98
CA MET A 101 -10.72 9.71 -1.53
C MET A 101 -9.25 9.41 -1.87
N TYR A 102 -8.69 10.04 -2.90
CA TYR A 102 -7.29 9.85 -3.31
C TYR A 102 -6.28 10.37 -2.29
N TRP A 103 -6.69 11.29 -1.42
CA TRP A 103 -5.80 12.02 -0.52
C TRP A 103 -5.89 11.55 0.93
N LYS A 104 -7.03 10.97 1.30
CA LYS A 104 -7.27 10.33 2.59
C LYS A 104 -8.04 9.02 2.35
N VAL A 105 -7.31 7.95 2.17
CA VAL A 105 -7.94 6.64 1.94
C VAL A 105 -8.55 6.14 3.25
N PRO A 106 -9.88 5.88 3.28
CA PRO A 106 -10.56 5.33 4.44
C PRO A 106 -10.13 3.90 4.75
N ALA A 107 -10.69 3.31 5.79
CA ALA A 107 -10.40 1.93 6.18
C ALA A 107 -10.73 0.94 5.04
N HIS A 108 -9.74 0.14 4.65
CA HIS A 108 -9.85 -0.81 3.54
C HIS A 108 -8.86 -1.97 3.69
N GLN A 109 -9.03 -2.95 2.82
CA GLN A 109 -8.08 -4.01 2.51
C GLN A 109 -7.67 -3.86 1.04
N ASP A 110 -6.41 -4.09 0.71
CA ASP A 110 -5.94 -4.01 -0.69
C ASP A 110 -6.38 -5.21 -1.54
N TRP A 111 -6.47 -6.41 -0.91
CA TRP A 111 -6.74 -7.65 -1.65
C TRP A 111 -8.01 -7.61 -2.52
N PRO A 112 -9.15 -7.08 -2.06
CA PRO A 112 -10.36 -7.08 -2.89
C PRO A 112 -10.22 -6.35 -4.23
N SER A 113 -9.37 -5.33 -4.29
CA SER A 113 -9.08 -4.61 -5.53
C SER A 113 -8.02 -5.28 -6.39
N MET A 114 -7.19 -6.15 -5.81
CA MET A 114 -6.05 -6.78 -6.48
C MET A 114 -6.29 -8.24 -6.84
N GLN A 115 -6.89 -8.99 -5.90
CA GLN A 115 -7.23 -10.41 -6.01
C GLN A 115 -6.07 -11.31 -6.45
N GLY A 116 -4.85 -10.90 -6.07
CA GLY A 116 -3.61 -11.62 -6.33
C GLY A 116 -3.39 -12.82 -5.39
N SER A 117 -2.14 -13.10 -5.05
CA SER A 117 -1.79 -14.18 -4.12
C SER A 117 -2.31 -13.89 -2.70
N ILE A 118 -2.59 -14.93 -1.92
CA ILE A 118 -3.11 -14.79 -0.55
C ILE A 118 -2.03 -14.23 0.40
N ASP A 119 -0.78 -14.54 0.14
CA ASP A 119 0.37 -13.99 0.86
C ASP A 119 0.89 -12.68 0.26
N GLY A 120 0.17 -12.12 -0.72
CA GLY A 120 0.50 -10.86 -1.36
C GLY A 120 0.67 -9.71 -0.36
N VAL A 121 1.55 -8.77 -0.70
CA VAL A 121 1.87 -7.65 0.19
C VAL A 121 1.79 -6.31 -0.50
N THR A 122 1.43 -5.31 0.28
CA THR A 122 1.64 -3.90 -0.03
C THR A 122 2.85 -3.40 0.74
N VAL A 123 3.65 -2.57 0.06
CA VAL A 123 4.83 -1.93 0.61
C VAL A 123 4.60 -0.42 0.58
N TRP A 124 4.65 0.23 1.73
CA TRP A 124 4.44 1.66 1.90
C TRP A 124 5.75 2.34 2.30
N ILE A 125 6.15 3.38 1.57
CA ILE A 125 7.45 4.03 1.67
C ILE A 125 7.26 5.55 1.75
N PRO A 126 7.62 6.22 2.86
CA PRO A 126 7.66 7.68 2.90
C PRO A 126 8.81 8.19 2.03
N LEU A 127 8.51 9.07 1.10
CA LEU A 127 9.50 9.72 0.23
C LEU A 127 10.06 11.01 0.84
N VAL A 128 9.38 11.54 1.86
CA VAL A 128 9.77 12.72 2.65
C VAL A 128 9.87 12.35 4.12
N GLU A 129 10.51 13.19 4.94
CA GLU A 129 10.46 13.02 6.39
C GLU A 129 9.02 13.16 6.87
N LEU A 130 8.62 12.27 7.78
CA LEU A 130 7.30 12.30 8.39
C LEU A 130 7.40 12.83 9.82
N ASP A 131 6.40 13.58 10.21
CA ASP A 131 6.12 13.93 11.60
C ASP A 131 4.67 13.58 11.96
N GLU A 132 4.33 13.66 13.22
CA GLU A 132 3.02 13.29 13.74
C GLU A 132 1.89 14.11 13.09
N SER A 133 2.13 15.38 12.79
CA SER A 133 1.13 16.27 12.17
C SER A 133 0.80 15.88 10.73
N MET A 134 1.72 15.19 10.04
CA MET A 134 1.50 14.66 8.69
C MET A 134 0.67 13.38 8.69
N GLY A 135 0.49 12.74 9.84
CA GLY A 135 -0.19 11.46 10.01
C GLY A 135 0.58 10.28 9.42
N TYR A 136 0.66 9.20 10.16
CA TYR A 136 1.24 7.93 9.71
C TYR A 136 0.19 7.04 9.06
N LEU A 137 0.61 5.99 8.37
CA LEU A 137 -0.32 4.91 8.03
C LEU A 137 -0.78 4.23 9.33
N GLU A 138 -2.07 3.94 9.43
CA GLU A 138 -2.68 3.27 10.57
C GLU A 138 -3.16 1.88 10.16
N VAL A 139 -2.95 0.89 11.01
CA VAL A 139 -3.30 -0.50 10.75
C VAL A 139 -4.07 -1.10 11.93
N ILE A 140 -4.89 -2.12 11.68
CA ILE A 140 -5.44 -2.98 12.74
C ILE A 140 -4.61 -4.27 12.77
N PRO A 141 -3.73 -4.46 13.77
CA PRO A 141 -2.91 -5.67 13.87
C PRO A 141 -3.78 -6.93 13.90
N LYS A 142 -3.29 -8.02 13.27
CA LYS A 142 -3.97 -9.33 13.19
C LYS A 142 -5.21 -9.38 12.29
N SER A 143 -5.72 -8.27 11.79
CA SER A 143 -6.94 -8.23 10.97
C SER A 143 -6.81 -9.01 9.66
N HIS A 144 -5.60 -9.22 9.14
CA HIS A 144 -5.34 -10.06 7.96
C HIS A 144 -5.83 -11.51 8.13
N LEU A 145 -5.89 -12.03 9.35
CA LEU A 145 -6.36 -13.39 9.66
C LEU A 145 -7.88 -13.57 9.43
N GLN A 146 -8.61 -12.48 9.22
CA GLN A 146 -10.03 -12.52 8.95
C GLN A 146 -10.34 -12.82 7.47
N GLY A 147 -9.31 -12.79 6.59
CA GLY A 147 -9.50 -12.89 5.14
C GLY A 147 -10.16 -11.64 4.55
N ALA A 148 -10.81 -11.80 3.40
CA ALA A 148 -11.54 -10.69 2.76
C ALA A 148 -12.82 -10.37 3.52
N LEU A 149 -12.98 -9.10 3.88
CA LEU A 149 -14.15 -8.59 4.59
C LEU A 149 -15.13 -7.92 3.63
N LYS A 150 -16.38 -7.79 4.09
CA LYS A 150 -17.43 -7.10 3.34
C LYS A 150 -17.07 -5.64 3.12
N GLN A 151 -17.23 -5.20 1.91
CA GLN A 151 -17.04 -3.81 1.50
C GLN A 151 -18.38 -3.07 1.43
N LYS A 152 -18.39 -1.83 1.82
CA LYS A 152 -19.52 -0.91 1.66
C LYS A 152 -19.64 -0.46 0.19
N ASP A 153 -18.48 -0.24 -0.43
CA ASP A 153 -18.32 0.04 -1.85
C ASP A 153 -17.06 -0.68 -2.37
N ASN A 154 -16.65 -0.42 -3.61
CA ASN A 154 -15.53 -1.14 -4.27
C ASN A 154 -14.18 -1.07 -3.54
N THR A 155 -14.03 -0.23 -2.52
CA THR A 155 -12.75 -0.03 -1.85
C THR A 155 -12.83 0.16 -0.34
N VAL A 156 -13.97 0.61 0.20
CA VAL A 156 -14.15 0.98 1.60
C VAL A 156 -14.81 -0.17 2.35
N LEU A 157 -14.25 -0.54 3.50
CA LEU A 157 -14.87 -1.55 4.37
C LEU A 157 -16.18 -1.05 4.98
N ASP A 158 -17.09 -1.97 5.20
CA ASP A 158 -18.25 -1.74 6.06
C ASP A 158 -17.77 -1.49 7.50
N GLU A 159 -18.19 -0.37 8.10
CA GLU A 159 -17.76 0.03 9.44
C GLU A 159 -18.12 -0.98 10.53
N SER A 160 -19.08 -1.87 10.28
CA SER A 160 -19.40 -2.99 11.18
C SER A 160 -18.33 -4.09 11.19
N SER A 161 -17.38 -4.07 10.24
CA SER A 161 -16.34 -5.09 10.08
C SER A 161 -15.11 -4.87 10.96
N PHE A 162 -15.01 -3.73 11.66
CA PHE A 162 -13.84 -3.41 12.50
C PHE A 162 -14.21 -2.41 13.60
N ASN A 163 -13.35 -2.33 14.64
CA ASN A 163 -13.47 -1.29 15.67
C ASN A 163 -12.45 -0.17 15.36
N VAL A 164 -12.91 1.07 15.32
CA VAL A 164 -12.06 2.25 15.07
C VAL A 164 -10.95 2.42 16.10
N GLU A 165 -11.19 2.02 17.34
CA GLU A 165 -10.21 2.10 18.44
C GLU A 165 -9.05 1.11 18.29
N ASP A 166 -9.17 0.10 17.42
CA ASP A 166 -8.12 -0.90 17.20
C ASP A 166 -7.02 -0.43 16.24
N PHE A 167 -7.19 0.74 15.62
CA PHE A 167 -6.15 1.31 14.74
C PHE A 167 -4.93 1.78 15.53
N VAL A 168 -3.76 1.35 15.07
CA VAL A 168 -2.48 1.80 15.61
C VAL A 168 -1.68 2.52 14.52
N PRO A 169 -1.13 3.72 14.77
CA PRO A 169 -0.26 4.42 13.85
C PRO A 169 1.11 3.73 13.78
N ILE A 170 1.65 3.58 12.58
CA ILE A 170 2.98 3.01 12.39
C ILE A 170 4.00 4.15 12.28
N ILE A 171 4.64 4.44 13.39
CA ILE A 171 5.68 5.49 13.46
C ILE A 171 6.91 5.04 12.69
N MET A 172 7.27 5.81 11.67
CA MET A 172 8.39 5.51 10.80
C MET A 172 9.06 6.76 10.26
N ASN A 173 10.34 6.62 9.92
CA ASN A 173 11.16 7.69 9.37
C ASN A 173 11.38 7.49 7.87
N ARG A 174 11.83 8.53 7.18
CA ARG A 174 12.27 8.41 5.79
C ARG A 174 13.38 7.36 5.65
N GLY A 175 13.21 6.46 4.69
CA GLY A 175 14.10 5.32 4.49
C GLY A 175 13.64 4.02 5.17
N ASP A 176 12.68 4.10 6.10
CA ASP A 176 11.96 2.93 6.59
C ASP A 176 10.95 2.46 5.54
N VAL A 177 10.57 1.19 5.62
CA VAL A 177 9.60 0.57 4.72
C VAL A 177 8.62 -0.25 5.55
N LEU A 178 7.34 0.06 5.43
CA LEU A 178 6.27 -0.76 5.98
C LEU A 178 5.80 -1.77 4.94
N ILE A 179 5.84 -3.04 5.28
CA ILE A 179 5.37 -4.14 4.44
C ILE A 179 4.19 -4.78 5.17
N PHE A 180 3.05 -4.94 4.51
CA PHE A 180 1.88 -5.54 5.13
C PHE A 180 1.11 -6.42 4.15
N ASN A 181 0.46 -7.44 4.71
CA ASN A 181 -0.38 -8.35 3.94
C ASN A 181 -1.59 -7.60 3.35
N THR A 182 -1.99 -7.95 2.13
CA THR A 182 -3.08 -7.27 1.41
C THR A 182 -4.44 -7.41 2.07
N PHE A 183 -4.62 -8.35 3.00
CA PHE A 183 -5.82 -8.47 3.85
C PHE A 183 -5.76 -7.63 5.13
N LEU A 184 -4.63 -7.00 5.45
CA LEU A 184 -4.56 -6.16 6.66
C LEU A 184 -5.46 -4.94 6.51
N ILE A 185 -6.33 -4.69 7.50
CA ILE A 185 -7.13 -3.47 7.56
C ILE A 185 -6.20 -2.30 7.84
N HIS A 186 -6.24 -1.31 6.97
CA HIS A 186 -5.42 -0.12 7.10
C HIS A 186 -6.14 1.12 6.56
N ARG A 187 -5.65 2.30 6.97
CA ARG A 187 -6.15 3.59 6.49
C ARG A 187 -5.06 4.63 6.47
N SER A 188 -5.27 5.70 5.74
CA SER A 188 -4.40 6.88 5.81
C SER A 188 -4.63 7.63 7.11
N GLY A 189 -3.57 7.90 7.88
CA GLY A 189 -3.61 8.88 8.94
C GLY A 189 -3.88 10.27 8.36
N HIS A 190 -4.55 11.12 9.15
CA HIS A 190 -4.89 12.48 8.73
C HIS A 190 -3.64 13.37 8.68
N ASN A 191 -3.40 14.00 7.53
CA ASN A 191 -2.39 15.05 7.42
C ASN A 191 -3.02 16.39 7.81
N ALA A 192 -2.70 16.88 9.00
CA ALA A 192 -3.15 18.16 9.51
C ALA A 192 -2.12 19.30 9.27
N SER A 193 -0.96 18.96 8.69
CA SER A 193 0.14 19.90 8.48
C SER A 193 -0.02 20.73 7.20
N ASP A 194 0.79 21.79 7.10
CA ASP A 194 0.96 22.59 5.87
C ASP A 194 1.96 21.95 4.87
N LYS A 195 2.40 20.71 5.14
CA LYS A 195 3.36 19.99 4.30
C LYS A 195 2.67 18.91 3.47
N VAL A 196 3.17 18.69 2.27
CA VAL A 196 2.72 17.56 1.45
C VAL A 196 3.40 16.28 1.94
N ARG A 197 2.60 15.32 2.42
CA ARG A 197 3.06 13.96 2.65
C ARG A 197 3.12 13.23 1.31
N LEU A 198 4.33 12.85 0.93
CA LEU A 198 4.62 12.15 -0.31
C LEU A 198 5.02 10.71 -0.01
N THR A 199 4.31 9.73 -0.57
CA THR A 199 4.54 8.31 -0.29
C THR A 199 4.47 7.48 -1.57
N ALA A 200 5.28 6.41 -1.62
CA ALA A 200 5.19 5.41 -2.67
C ALA A 200 4.56 4.10 -2.13
N HIS A 201 3.70 3.49 -2.93
CA HIS A 201 3.07 2.21 -2.63
C HIS A 201 3.46 1.22 -3.73
N LEU A 202 4.02 0.08 -3.32
CA LEU A 202 4.37 -1.02 -4.22
C LEU A 202 3.54 -2.23 -3.84
N ARG A 203 3.24 -3.10 -4.78
CA ARG A 203 2.42 -4.28 -4.55
C ARG A 203 3.06 -5.51 -5.18
N TYR A 204 3.13 -6.59 -4.42
CA TYR A 204 3.74 -7.84 -4.84
C TYR A 204 2.83 -9.02 -4.55
N ASP A 205 2.80 -9.93 -5.50
CA ASP A 205 2.28 -11.28 -5.33
C ASP A 205 3.41 -12.29 -5.22
N ASN A 206 3.10 -13.50 -4.80
CA ASN A 206 4.01 -14.64 -4.79
C ASN A 206 3.59 -15.64 -5.86
N ALA A 207 4.38 -15.77 -6.91
CA ALA A 207 4.08 -16.71 -8.01
C ALA A 207 4.07 -18.17 -7.58
N ASP A 208 4.61 -18.50 -6.40
CA ASP A 208 4.64 -19.87 -5.86
C ASP A 208 3.47 -20.15 -4.89
N GLU A 209 2.57 -19.19 -4.67
CA GLU A 209 1.41 -19.38 -3.78
C GLU A 209 0.37 -20.30 -4.45
N ALA A 210 0.02 -21.39 -3.75
CA ALA A 210 -0.76 -22.50 -4.31
C ALA A 210 -2.13 -22.08 -4.86
N SER A 211 -2.87 -21.23 -4.16
CA SER A 211 -4.19 -20.77 -4.64
C SER A 211 -4.07 -19.78 -5.80
N PHE A 212 -2.99 -19.03 -5.88
CA PHE A 212 -2.70 -18.14 -6.99
C PHE A 212 -2.43 -18.93 -8.27
N ILE A 213 -1.63 -20.01 -8.15
CA ILE A 213 -1.39 -20.98 -9.25
C ILE A 213 -2.71 -21.62 -9.69
N GLN A 214 -3.51 -22.16 -8.75
CA GLN A 214 -4.79 -22.83 -9.04
C GLN A 214 -5.80 -21.91 -9.74
N ARG A 215 -5.77 -20.62 -9.43
CA ARG A 215 -6.61 -19.59 -10.07
C ARG A 215 -6.03 -19.08 -11.39
N ASN A 216 -4.93 -19.67 -11.88
CA ASN A 216 -4.23 -19.27 -13.10
C ASN A 216 -3.73 -17.82 -13.06
N TYR A 217 -3.13 -17.41 -11.93
CA TYR A 217 -2.52 -16.09 -11.74
C TYR A 217 -3.43 -14.91 -12.09
N PRO A 218 -4.60 -14.77 -11.45
CA PRO A 218 -5.52 -13.67 -11.76
C PRO A 218 -4.84 -12.33 -11.54
N HIS A 219 -5.06 -11.44 -12.48
CA HIS A 219 -4.53 -10.09 -12.41
C HIS A 219 -5.67 -9.09 -12.62
N HIS A 220 -5.94 -8.23 -11.65
CA HIS A 220 -7.09 -7.33 -11.64
C HIS A 220 -7.24 -6.47 -12.91
N ARG A 221 -6.15 -6.20 -13.62
CA ARG A 221 -6.17 -5.42 -14.88
C ARG A 221 -6.54 -6.25 -16.10
N ILE A 222 -6.28 -7.56 -16.04
CA ILE A 222 -6.59 -8.52 -17.13
C ILE A 222 -7.99 -9.07 -16.89
N ASP A 223 -8.28 -9.47 -15.64
CA ASP A 223 -9.54 -10.10 -15.25
C ASP A 223 -10.55 -9.10 -14.68
N LYS A 224 -10.51 -7.86 -15.14
CA LYS A 224 -11.38 -6.79 -14.66
C LYS A 224 -12.86 -7.18 -14.86
N ARG A 225 -13.52 -7.60 -13.80
CA ARG A 225 -14.96 -7.88 -13.77
C ARG A 225 -15.67 -6.71 -13.12
N ALA A 226 -16.81 -6.34 -13.73
CA ALA A 226 -17.63 -5.22 -13.26
C ALA A 226 -18.31 -5.48 -11.90
N ASP A 227 -18.33 -6.70 -11.44
CA ASP A 227 -19.24 -7.24 -10.43
C ASP A 227 -18.52 -7.55 -9.08
N GLY A 228 -17.40 -6.93 -8.77
CA GLY A 228 -16.74 -7.07 -7.47
C GLY A 228 -15.71 -8.21 -7.43
N ILE A 229 -15.79 -9.09 -6.44
CA ILE A 229 -14.79 -10.15 -6.22
C ILE A 229 -14.90 -11.21 -7.32
N ALA A 230 -13.84 -11.41 -8.12
CA ALA A 230 -13.80 -12.36 -9.23
C ALA A 230 -13.97 -13.83 -8.77
N TYR A 231 -13.64 -14.13 -7.51
CA TYR A 231 -13.72 -15.45 -6.90
C TYR A 231 -14.55 -15.41 -5.60
N PRO A 232 -15.88 -15.20 -5.68
CA PRO A 232 -16.73 -15.00 -4.50
C PRO A 232 -16.79 -16.22 -3.58
N ASN A 233 -16.53 -17.42 -4.11
CA ASN A 233 -16.55 -18.68 -3.36
C ASN A 233 -15.15 -19.05 -2.78
N LEU A 234 -14.15 -18.20 -2.96
CA LEU A 234 -12.82 -18.44 -2.39
C LEU A 234 -12.86 -18.17 -0.88
N ASP A 235 -12.67 -19.22 -0.07
CA ASP A 235 -12.54 -19.06 1.39
C ASP A 235 -11.17 -18.46 1.75
N THR A 236 -11.07 -17.15 1.58
CA THR A 236 -9.85 -16.40 1.86
C THR A 236 -9.44 -16.49 3.33
N LYS A 237 -10.40 -16.62 4.26
CA LYS A 237 -10.14 -16.78 5.68
C LYS A 237 -9.43 -18.09 5.97
N GLN A 238 -9.90 -19.19 5.39
CA GLN A 238 -9.25 -20.50 5.52
C GLN A 238 -7.83 -20.48 4.93
N LEU A 239 -7.66 -19.92 3.75
CA LEU A 239 -6.35 -19.84 3.08
C LEU A 239 -5.35 -19.00 3.87
N VAL A 240 -5.76 -17.85 4.38
CA VAL A 240 -4.93 -17.00 5.24
C VAL A 240 -4.53 -17.74 6.51
N ASN A 241 -5.47 -18.39 7.19
CA ASN A 241 -5.17 -19.15 8.42
C ASN A 241 -4.21 -20.31 8.15
N LYS A 242 -4.38 -21.02 7.04
CA LYS A 242 -3.43 -22.08 6.64
C LYS A 242 -2.01 -21.57 6.47
N LEU A 243 -1.84 -20.36 5.85
CA LEU A 243 -0.53 -19.77 5.64
C LEU A 243 0.10 -19.19 6.90
N PHE A 244 -0.66 -18.51 7.72
CA PHE A 244 -0.12 -17.70 8.82
C PHE A 244 -0.27 -18.32 10.21
N VAL A 245 -1.16 -19.29 10.40
CA VAL A 245 -1.44 -19.92 11.69
C VAL A 245 -1.02 -21.39 11.72
N GLU A 246 -1.40 -22.19 10.73
CA GLU A 246 -1.19 -23.65 10.75
C GLU A 246 0.20 -24.08 10.27
N SER A 247 0.91 -23.25 9.52
CA SER A 247 2.27 -23.54 9.00
C SER A 247 3.41 -23.24 10.00
N LYS A 248 3.11 -23.25 11.31
CA LYS A 248 4.09 -22.99 12.40
C LYS A 248 4.72 -24.25 12.93
#